data_96748160d0eda8434061be8f92d4d1f9
#
_entry.id   96748160d0eda8434061be8f92d4d1f9
#
_cell.length_a   1.000
_cell.length_b   1.000
_cell.length_c   1.000
_cell.angle_alpha   90.00
_cell.angle_beta   90.00
_cell.angle_gamma   90.00
#
_symmetry.space_group_name_H-M   'P 1'
#
loop_
_entity.id
_entity.type
_entity.pdbx_description
1 polymer ?
#
loop_
_entity_poly.entity_id
_entity_poly.type
_entity_poly.pdbx_seq_one_letter_code
_entity_poly.pdbx_strand_id
1 'polypeptide(L)'
;MKFDFLSKKEQAYFIHRASTLVEALPYIREHAGKNIVIKYGGHAMGDKNLSQNFSKDICLLKEVGINPIIVHGGGPQIGKMLKKKNISSNFFEGLRITDKKTVKIVEYVLSNEINKKIVKDINFFGGKA
;
A
#
# COMPACT_ATOMS: atom_id res chain seq x y z
N MET A 1 -17.83 9.66 -33.83
CA MET A 1 -16.64 10.47 -33.61
C MET A 1 -15.50 9.79 -34.35
N LYS A 2 -14.98 10.41 -35.43
CA LYS A 2 -13.88 9.82 -36.22
C LYS A 2 -12.58 10.24 -35.59
N PHE A 3 -11.69 9.27 -35.28
CA PHE A 3 -10.35 9.50 -34.74
C PHE A 3 -9.30 9.57 -35.86
N ASP A 4 -9.68 10.16 -37.01
CA ASP A 4 -8.88 10.18 -38.25
C ASP A 4 -7.56 10.99 -38.11
N PHE A 5 -7.38 11.69 -36.96
CA PHE A 5 -6.15 12.43 -36.62
C PHE A 5 -5.10 11.57 -35.92
N LEU A 6 -5.42 10.33 -35.54
CA LEU A 6 -4.48 9.42 -34.89
C LEU A 6 -3.96 8.38 -35.88
N SER A 7 -2.69 8.06 -35.77
CA SER A 7 -2.11 6.93 -36.49
C SER A 7 -2.76 5.60 -36.06
N LYS A 8 -2.72 4.58 -36.92
CA LYS A 8 -3.23 3.23 -36.59
C LYS A 8 -2.61 2.67 -35.29
N LYS A 9 -1.35 2.96 -35.01
CA LYS A 9 -0.66 2.53 -33.81
C LYS A 9 -1.22 3.22 -32.55
N GLU A 10 -1.49 4.51 -32.62
CA GLU A 10 -2.10 5.27 -31.54
C GLU A 10 -3.54 4.84 -31.29
N GLN A 11 -4.32 4.61 -32.36
CA GLN A 11 -5.68 4.07 -32.23
C GLN A 11 -5.68 2.69 -31.53
N ALA A 12 -4.81 1.77 -31.95
CA ALA A 12 -4.68 0.45 -31.31
C ALA A 12 -4.28 0.57 -29.83
N TYR A 13 -3.38 1.48 -29.50
CA TYR A 13 -2.97 1.75 -28.11
C TYR A 13 -4.13 2.24 -27.24
N PHE A 14 -4.91 3.20 -27.72
CA PHE A 14 -6.07 3.72 -26.97
C PHE A 14 -7.20 2.71 -26.86
N ILE A 15 -7.47 1.93 -27.91
CA ILE A 15 -8.45 0.83 -27.88
C ILE A 15 -8.06 -0.20 -26.85
N HIS A 16 -6.80 -0.63 -26.81
CA HIS A 16 -6.31 -1.59 -25.84
C HIS A 16 -6.47 -1.08 -24.39
N ARG A 17 -6.15 0.18 -24.12
CA ARG A 17 -6.37 0.78 -22.80
C ARG A 17 -7.84 0.83 -22.40
N ALA A 18 -8.72 1.17 -23.33
CA ALA A 18 -10.16 1.17 -23.10
C ALA A 18 -10.67 -0.24 -22.81
N SER A 19 -10.22 -1.25 -23.57
CA SER A 19 -10.57 -2.66 -23.34
C SER A 19 -10.19 -3.12 -21.94
N THR A 20 -8.97 -2.78 -21.47
CA THR A 20 -8.52 -3.13 -20.13
C THR A 20 -9.45 -2.56 -19.03
N LEU A 21 -9.94 -1.33 -19.22
CA LEU A 21 -10.90 -0.74 -18.28
C LEU A 21 -12.26 -1.46 -18.31
N VAL A 22 -12.73 -1.82 -19.51
CA VAL A 22 -14.00 -2.57 -19.67
C VAL A 22 -13.88 -3.97 -19.04
N GLU A 23 -12.75 -4.65 -19.22
CA GLU A 23 -12.47 -5.95 -18.60
C GLU A 23 -12.42 -5.88 -17.06
N ALA A 24 -12.05 -4.75 -16.48
CA ALA A 24 -12.04 -4.55 -15.03
C ALA A 24 -13.45 -4.34 -14.43
N LEU A 25 -14.44 -3.89 -15.21
CA LEU A 25 -15.77 -3.53 -14.70
C LEU A 25 -16.49 -4.65 -13.93
N PRO A 26 -16.49 -5.93 -14.35
CA PRO A 26 -17.12 -7.00 -13.56
C PRO A 26 -16.54 -7.13 -12.17
N TYR A 27 -15.22 -7.05 -12.05
CA TYR A 27 -14.51 -7.14 -10.76
C TYR A 27 -14.78 -5.91 -9.87
N ILE A 28 -14.80 -4.72 -10.45
CA ILE A 28 -15.17 -3.49 -9.74
C ILE A 28 -16.58 -3.60 -9.18
N ARG A 29 -17.55 -4.06 -9.98
CA ARG A 29 -18.95 -4.26 -9.55
C ARG A 29 -19.07 -5.31 -8.46
N GLU A 30 -18.34 -6.43 -8.61
CA GLU A 30 -18.36 -7.51 -7.63
C GLU A 30 -17.84 -7.07 -6.27
N HIS A 31 -16.84 -6.16 -6.24
CA HIS A 31 -16.14 -5.78 -5.02
C HIS A 31 -16.57 -4.41 -4.46
N ALA A 32 -17.39 -3.66 -5.20
CA ALA A 32 -17.94 -2.39 -4.73
C ALA A 32 -18.68 -2.55 -3.39
N GLY A 33 -18.39 -1.68 -2.43
CA GLY A 33 -18.95 -1.70 -1.08
C GLY A 33 -18.33 -2.74 -0.13
N LYS A 34 -17.50 -3.66 -0.63
CA LYS A 34 -16.88 -4.70 0.21
C LYS A 34 -15.66 -4.14 0.96
N ASN A 35 -15.46 -4.65 2.19
CA ASN A 35 -14.23 -4.44 2.96
C ASN A 35 -13.18 -5.44 2.50
N ILE A 36 -12.03 -4.96 2.02
CA ILE A 36 -10.92 -5.79 1.56
C ILE A 36 -9.69 -5.51 2.41
N VAL A 37 -9.19 -6.52 3.11
CA VAL A 37 -7.97 -6.43 3.91
C VAL A 37 -6.76 -6.60 3.01
N ILE A 38 -5.86 -5.63 3.02
CA ILE A 38 -4.65 -5.58 2.20
C ILE A 38 -3.43 -5.60 3.11
N LYS A 39 -2.63 -6.66 3.01
CA LYS A 39 -1.37 -6.74 3.76
C LYS A 39 -0.27 -5.95 3.05
N TYR A 40 0.23 -4.91 3.69
CA TYR A 40 1.34 -4.10 3.20
C TYR A 40 2.66 -4.59 3.80
N GLY A 41 3.49 -5.25 2.98
CA GLY A 41 4.72 -5.92 3.43
C GLY A 41 5.95 -5.02 3.43
N GLY A 42 7.00 -5.47 4.13
CA GLY A 42 8.20 -4.68 4.42
C GLY A 42 9.04 -4.27 3.20
N HIS A 43 9.11 -5.08 2.14
CA HIS A 43 9.85 -4.75 0.92
C HIS A 43 9.26 -3.52 0.21
N ALA A 44 7.93 -3.50 0.02
CA ALA A 44 7.26 -2.39 -0.63
C ALA A 44 7.32 -1.09 0.20
N MET A 45 7.40 -1.20 1.54
CA MET A 45 7.57 -0.03 2.42
C MET A 45 8.99 0.56 2.38
N GLY A 46 10.00 -0.21 1.95
CA GLY A 46 11.39 0.21 1.88
C GLY A 46 11.76 0.97 0.61
N ASP A 47 11.00 0.78 -0.45
CA ASP A 47 11.21 1.42 -1.75
C ASP A 47 10.23 2.59 -1.94
N LYS A 48 10.77 3.76 -2.35
CA LYS A 48 9.97 4.98 -2.52
C LYS A 48 8.95 4.85 -3.66
N ASN A 49 9.34 4.25 -4.79
CA ASN A 49 8.46 4.12 -5.95
C ASN A 49 7.34 3.12 -5.68
N LEU A 50 7.68 1.98 -5.06
CA LEU A 50 6.68 0.98 -4.67
C LEU A 50 5.70 1.55 -3.62
N SER A 51 6.18 2.32 -2.65
CA SER A 51 5.33 2.98 -1.65
C SER A 51 4.37 3.99 -2.29
N GLN A 52 4.84 4.77 -3.27
CA GLN A 52 3.99 5.73 -3.98
C GLN A 52 2.94 5.03 -4.86
N ASN A 53 3.34 3.98 -5.59
CA ASN A 53 2.40 3.21 -6.40
C ASN A 53 1.35 2.52 -5.54
N PHE A 54 1.76 1.90 -4.43
CA PHE A 54 0.82 1.34 -3.46
C PHE A 54 -0.21 2.38 -2.99
N SER A 55 0.22 3.58 -2.63
CA SER A 55 -0.70 4.63 -2.18
C SER A 55 -1.68 5.07 -3.26
N LYS A 56 -1.25 5.15 -4.52
CA LYS A 56 -2.13 5.43 -5.67
C LYS A 56 -3.14 4.29 -5.89
N ASP A 57 -2.70 3.04 -5.79
CA ASP A 57 -3.57 1.87 -5.95
C ASP A 57 -4.65 1.83 -4.86
N ILE A 58 -4.31 2.17 -3.61
CA ILE A 58 -5.28 2.28 -2.51
C ILE A 58 -6.31 3.38 -2.78
N CYS A 59 -5.86 4.55 -3.27
CA CYS A 59 -6.78 5.61 -3.67
C CYS A 59 -7.71 5.15 -4.79
N LEU A 60 -7.17 4.48 -5.83
CA LEU A 60 -7.98 3.93 -6.92
C LEU A 60 -9.03 2.94 -6.40
N LEU A 61 -8.65 2.00 -5.54
CA LEU A 61 -9.59 1.04 -4.95
C LEU A 61 -10.72 1.75 -4.21
N LYS A 62 -10.41 2.81 -3.48
CA LYS A 62 -11.43 3.60 -2.77
C LYS A 62 -12.36 4.35 -3.74
N GLU A 63 -11.81 4.94 -4.79
CA GLU A 63 -12.59 5.66 -5.81
C GLU A 63 -13.56 4.75 -6.57
N VAL A 64 -13.18 3.49 -6.82
CA VAL A 64 -14.09 2.52 -7.46
C VAL A 64 -15.07 1.86 -6.48
N GLY A 65 -15.17 2.38 -5.26
CA GLY A 65 -16.19 1.98 -4.28
C GLY A 65 -15.81 0.82 -3.36
N ILE A 66 -14.57 0.34 -3.39
CA ILE A 66 -14.06 -0.66 -2.46
C ILE A 66 -13.67 0.03 -1.14
N ASN A 67 -13.79 -0.68 0.00
CA ASN A 67 -13.30 -0.21 1.30
C ASN A 67 -12.00 -0.93 1.67
N PRO A 68 -10.81 -0.41 1.28
CA PRO A 68 -9.54 -1.02 1.61
C PRO A 68 -9.20 -0.82 3.09
N ILE A 69 -8.82 -1.92 3.77
CA ILE A 69 -8.30 -1.93 5.13
C ILE A 69 -6.83 -2.35 5.06
N ILE A 70 -5.91 -1.45 5.36
CA ILE A 70 -4.49 -1.73 5.27
C ILE A 70 -3.98 -2.31 6.57
N VAL A 71 -3.37 -3.49 6.51
CA VAL A 71 -2.65 -4.12 7.63
C VAL A 71 -1.17 -4.15 7.28
N HIS A 72 -0.36 -3.43 8.04
CA HIS A 72 1.07 -3.33 7.79
C HIS A 72 1.92 -3.97 8.88
N GLY A 73 3.10 -4.43 8.49
CA GLY A 73 4.16 -4.84 9.41
C GLY A 73 5.19 -3.72 9.61
N GLY A 74 6.38 -4.10 10.07
CA GLY A 74 7.48 -3.13 10.33
C GLY A 74 8.73 -3.79 10.88
N GLY A 75 8.92 -5.10 10.65
CA GLY A 75 10.06 -5.85 11.19
C GLY A 75 11.43 -5.20 10.94
N PRO A 76 11.77 -4.80 9.71
CA PRO A 76 13.02 -4.13 9.39
C PRO A 76 13.20 -2.79 10.11
N GLN A 77 12.13 -1.97 10.17
CA GLN A 77 12.14 -0.66 10.81
C GLN A 77 12.29 -0.79 12.33
N ILE A 78 11.56 -1.74 12.94
CA ILE A 78 11.69 -2.07 14.37
C ILE A 78 13.11 -2.52 14.67
N GLY A 79 13.67 -3.45 13.88
CA GLY A 79 15.06 -3.90 14.04
C GLY A 79 16.07 -2.77 13.96
N LYS A 80 15.91 -1.86 13.00
CA LYS A 80 16.74 -0.66 12.85
C LYS A 80 16.66 0.27 14.08
N MET A 81 15.45 0.47 14.61
CA MET A 81 15.25 1.33 15.79
C MET A 81 15.82 0.68 17.05
N LEU A 82 15.64 -0.62 17.26
CA LEU A 82 16.24 -1.35 18.39
C LEU A 82 17.76 -1.25 18.35
N LYS A 83 18.37 -1.48 17.18
CA LYS A 83 19.81 -1.34 16.98
C LYS A 83 20.30 0.08 17.32
N LYS A 84 19.58 1.12 16.87
CA LYS A 84 19.90 2.52 17.19
C LYS A 84 19.86 2.83 18.69
N LYS A 85 19.02 2.11 19.44
CA LYS A 85 18.87 2.27 20.89
C LYS A 85 19.72 1.27 21.69
N ASN A 86 20.61 0.51 21.04
CA ASN A 86 21.45 -0.52 21.66
C ASN A 86 20.63 -1.57 22.43
N ILE A 87 19.46 -1.93 21.92
CA ILE A 87 18.61 -2.99 22.49
C ILE A 87 18.73 -4.24 21.61
N SER A 88 19.05 -5.37 22.24
CA SER A 88 19.13 -6.67 21.57
C SER A 88 17.75 -7.09 21.06
N SER A 89 17.72 -7.73 19.89
CA SER A 89 16.50 -8.22 19.27
C SER A 89 16.61 -9.74 19.08
N ASN A 90 15.94 -10.49 19.92
CA ASN A 90 15.94 -11.92 19.91
C ASN A 90 14.66 -12.46 19.24
N PHE A 91 14.79 -13.62 18.59
CA PHE A 91 13.68 -14.30 17.92
C PHE A 91 13.60 -15.74 18.42
N PHE A 92 12.39 -16.23 18.55
CA PHE A 92 12.10 -17.64 18.79
C PHE A 92 11.07 -18.09 17.75
N GLU A 93 11.37 -19.13 17.00
CA GLU A 93 10.53 -19.66 15.91
C GLU A 93 10.00 -18.59 14.94
N GLY A 94 10.86 -17.62 14.58
CA GLY A 94 10.48 -16.52 13.67
C GLY A 94 9.69 -15.37 14.31
N LEU A 95 9.28 -15.51 15.58
CA LEU A 95 8.59 -14.49 16.34
C LEU A 95 9.58 -13.68 17.18
N ARG A 96 9.43 -12.36 17.21
CA ARG A 96 10.27 -11.50 18.04
C ARG A 96 9.90 -11.64 19.51
N ILE A 97 10.89 -11.96 20.35
CA ILE A 97 10.73 -11.88 21.79
C ILE A 97 10.63 -10.41 22.17
N THR A 98 9.47 -10.02 22.73
CA THR A 98 9.13 -8.62 22.97
C THR A 98 8.90 -8.36 24.45
N ASP A 99 9.92 -7.88 25.15
CA ASP A 99 9.84 -7.45 26.54
C ASP A 99 9.21 -6.04 26.67
N LYS A 100 9.05 -5.55 27.93
CA LYS A 100 8.44 -4.24 28.22
C LYS A 100 9.18 -3.07 27.59
N LYS A 101 10.50 -3.15 27.34
CA LYS A 101 11.27 -2.10 26.67
C LYS A 101 11.07 -2.17 25.17
N THR A 102 11.12 -3.38 24.62
CA THR A 102 10.95 -3.64 23.20
C THR A 102 9.54 -3.30 22.73
N VAL A 103 8.47 -3.61 23.50
CA VAL A 103 7.09 -3.33 23.10
C VAL A 103 6.83 -1.84 22.87
N LYS A 104 7.40 -0.96 23.71
CA LYS A 104 7.28 0.51 23.54
C LYS A 104 7.90 0.98 22.23
N ILE A 105 9.01 0.38 21.81
CA ILE A 105 9.66 0.69 20.54
C ILE A 105 8.86 0.15 19.37
N VAL A 106 8.34 -1.07 19.48
CA VAL A 106 7.46 -1.69 18.47
C VAL A 106 6.23 -0.81 18.26
N GLU A 107 5.54 -0.43 19.34
CA GLU A 107 4.39 0.47 19.30
C GLU A 107 4.72 1.79 18.62
N TYR A 108 5.81 2.46 19.07
CA TYR A 108 6.23 3.72 18.47
C TYR A 108 6.51 3.62 16.98
N VAL A 109 7.26 2.60 16.55
CA VAL A 109 7.61 2.42 15.14
C VAL A 109 6.37 2.11 14.29
N LEU A 110 5.51 1.22 14.76
CA LEU A 110 4.31 0.85 14.02
C LEU A 110 3.30 2.01 13.94
N SER A 111 2.97 2.62 15.08
CA SER A 111 1.88 3.62 15.18
C SER A 111 2.32 5.02 14.76
N ASN A 112 3.56 5.44 15.10
CA ASN A 112 3.99 6.82 14.86
C ASN A 112 4.86 7.01 13.63
N GLU A 113 5.67 6.03 13.25
CA GLU A 113 6.51 6.16 12.06
C GLU A 113 5.82 5.57 10.83
N ILE A 114 5.46 4.28 10.86
CA ILE A 114 4.98 3.58 9.67
C ILE A 114 3.53 3.97 9.36
N ASN A 115 2.63 3.84 10.34
CA ASN A 115 1.21 4.15 10.12
C ASN A 115 1.03 5.60 9.65
N LYS A 116 1.62 6.57 10.36
CA LYS A 116 1.52 7.99 9.98
C LYS A 116 2.11 8.27 8.60
N LYS A 117 3.18 7.55 8.21
CA LYS A 117 3.74 7.68 6.86
C LYS A 117 2.76 7.15 5.81
N ILE A 118 2.17 5.99 6.01
CA ILE A 118 1.18 5.40 5.10
C ILE A 118 -0.02 6.35 4.93
N VAL A 119 -0.59 6.83 6.02
CA VAL A 119 -1.69 7.81 6.02
C VAL A 119 -1.30 9.08 5.24
N LYS A 120 -0.12 9.64 5.52
CA LYS A 120 0.38 10.82 4.82
C LYS A 120 0.53 10.57 3.30
N ASP A 121 1.10 9.43 2.92
CA ASP A 121 1.33 9.09 1.51
C ASP A 121 -0.02 8.90 0.77
N ILE A 122 -1.00 8.22 1.37
CA ILE A 122 -2.34 8.07 0.81
C ILE A 122 -3.03 9.43 0.66
N ASN A 123 -3.00 10.26 1.69
CA ASN A 123 -3.63 11.59 1.64
C ASN A 123 -2.95 12.51 0.61
N PHE A 124 -1.64 12.38 0.40
CA PHE A 124 -0.91 13.11 -0.64
C PHE A 124 -1.41 12.77 -2.05
N PHE A 125 -1.83 11.53 -2.31
CA PHE A 125 -2.41 11.11 -3.59
C PHE A 125 -3.93 11.26 -3.68
N GLY A 126 -4.55 12.02 -2.77
CA GLY A 126 -5.97 12.38 -2.81
C GLY A 126 -6.89 11.46 -2.01
N GLY A 127 -6.35 10.45 -1.33
CA GLY A 127 -7.12 9.62 -0.41
C GLY A 127 -7.50 10.36 0.88
N LYS A 128 -8.34 9.71 1.68
CA LYS A 128 -8.73 10.16 3.03
C LYS A 128 -8.54 8.99 3.99
N ALA A 129 -7.36 8.87 4.59
CA ALA A 129 -6.98 7.81 5.52
C ALA A 129 -6.79 8.36 6.94
#